data_1d174b73d5032fb597403516cb8d8ff6
#
_entry.id   1d174b73d5032fb597403516cb8d8ff6
#
_cell.length_a   1.000
_cell.length_b   1.000
_cell.length_c   1.000
_cell.angle_alpha   90.00
_cell.angle_beta   90.00
_cell.angle_gamma   90.00
#
_symmetry.space_group_name_H-M   'P 1'
#
loop_
_entity.id
_entity.type
_entity.pdbx_description
1 polymer ?
#
loop_
_entity_poly.entity_id
_entity_poly.type
_entity_poly.pdbx_seq_one_letter_code
_entity_poly.pdbx_strand_id
1 'polypeptide(L)'
;DSVASRGLGDVYKRQRLHVGIWIILISISIAFQSWLPVLYFLLPNFYGITLKRLFGLTQHTGLKDNIKDHRYSTRTMHLNPIFSFLYWQMEYHIEHHMFPTVPSHNLPKLHQLVKDQMPPAKKGLWGAYSEIIPTILKQAKNPSYELQVAVPSNNNG
;
A
#
# COMPACT_ATOMS: atom_id res chain seq x y z
N ASP A 1 11.64 6.60 31.27
CA ASP A 1 12.13 5.73 30.16
C ASP A 1 10.97 5.38 29.29
N SER A 2 10.88 6.16 28.23
CA SER A 2 9.69 6.23 27.40
C SER A 2 9.53 4.99 26.50
N VAL A 3 8.27 4.70 26.13
CA VAL A 3 7.86 3.72 25.10
C VAL A 3 8.68 3.89 23.82
N ALA A 4 9.11 5.10 23.49
CA ALA A 4 9.95 5.43 22.35
C ALA A 4 11.35 4.80 22.41
N SER A 5 11.99 4.74 23.57
CA SER A 5 13.34 4.14 23.71
C SER A 5 13.31 2.63 23.59
N ARG A 6 12.24 1.97 24.04
CA ARG A 6 12.02 0.53 23.85
C ARG A 6 11.76 0.21 22.38
N GLY A 7 10.97 1.03 21.68
CA GLY A 7 10.71 0.87 20.26
C GLY A 7 11.97 0.98 19.41
N LEU A 8 12.86 1.92 19.70
CA LEU A 8 14.16 2.06 19.04
C LEU A 8 15.05 0.82 19.28
N GLY A 9 15.11 0.31 20.52
CA GLY A 9 15.88 -0.90 20.84
C GLY A 9 15.41 -2.12 20.04
N ASP A 10 14.10 -2.28 19.85
CA ASP A 10 13.56 -3.39 19.07
C ASP A 10 13.80 -3.24 17.56
N VAL A 11 13.80 -2.01 17.05
CA VAL A 11 14.19 -1.74 15.65
C VAL A 11 15.65 -2.15 15.41
N TYR A 12 16.58 -1.76 16.28
CA TYR A 12 17.99 -2.14 16.16
C TYR A 12 18.21 -3.66 16.27
N LYS A 13 17.49 -4.35 17.16
CA LYS A 13 17.56 -5.81 17.26
C LYS A 13 17.12 -6.49 15.96
N ARG A 14 15.98 -6.06 15.41
CA ARG A 14 15.47 -6.58 14.13
C ARG A 14 16.44 -6.30 12.98
N GLN A 15 17.02 -5.10 12.94
CA GLN A 15 17.99 -4.74 11.91
C GLN A 15 19.25 -5.61 11.98
N ARG A 16 19.82 -5.84 13.18
CA ARG A 16 20.96 -6.73 13.38
C ARG A 16 20.64 -8.15 12.96
N LEU A 17 19.45 -8.66 13.28
CA LEU A 17 19.01 -9.99 12.85
C LEU A 17 18.96 -10.09 11.33
N HIS A 18 18.38 -9.10 10.64
CA HIS A 18 18.34 -9.09 9.18
C HIS A 18 19.74 -9.05 8.55
N VAL A 19 20.63 -8.22 9.08
CA VAL A 19 22.02 -8.16 8.61
C VAL A 19 22.71 -9.52 8.84
N GLY A 20 22.52 -10.16 9.99
CA GLY A 20 23.02 -11.49 10.27
C GLY A 20 22.52 -12.54 9.27
N ILE A 21 21.22 -12.56 8.99
CA ILE A 21 20.63 -13.44 7.97
C ILE A 21 21.25 -13.20 6.59
N TRP A 22 21.47 -11.95 6.20
CA TRP A 22 22.10 -11.62 4.91
C TRP A 22 23.53 -12.13 4.82
N ILE A 23 24.32 -11.95 5.89
CA ILE A 23 25.69 -12.47 5.96
C ILE A 23 25.70 -14.00 5.81
N ILE A 24 24.81 -14.70 6.52
CA ILE A 24 24.67 -16.15 6.43
C ILE A 24 24.31 -16.60 5.00
N LEU A 25 23.32 -15.99 4.38
CA LEU A 25 22.89 -16.35 3.03
C LEU A 25 23.96 -16.08 1.97
N ILE A 26 24.71 -14.98 2.09
CA ILE A 26 25.84 -14.68 1.23
C ILE A 26 26.97 -15.70 1.44
N SER A 27 27.28 -16.04 2.69
CA SER A 27 28.29 -17.04 3.01
C SER A 27 27.94 -18.42 2.46
N ILE A 28 26.68 -18.83 2.59
CA ILE A 28 26.15 -20.07 2.00
C ILE A 28 26.30 -20.02 0.46
N SER A 29 25.93 -18.90 -0.15
CA SER A 29 26.04 -18.74 -1.61
C SER A 29 27.48 -18.88 -2.11
N ILE A 30 28.44 -18.32 -1.37
CA ILE A 30 29.86 -18.44 -1.68
C ILE A 30 30.34 -19.90 -1.47
N ALA A 31 30.00 -20.52 -0.32
CA ALA A 31 30.43 -21.86 0.01
C ALA A 31 29.95 -22.92 -0.99
N PHE A 32 28.71 -22.80 -1.46
CA PHE A 32 28.11 -23.69 -2.45
C PHE A 32 28.29 -23.22 -3.91
N GLN A 33 29.01 -22.12 -4.12
CA GLN A 33 29.18 -21.50 -5.45
C GLN A 33 27.85 -21.33 -6.21
N SER A 34 26.78 -21.02 -5.48
CA SER A 34 25.42 -20.90 -5.99
C SER A 34 24.78 -19.61 -5.54
N TRP A 35 24.28 -18.82 -6.48
CA TRP A 35 23.55 -17.58 -6.19
C TRP A 35 22.08 -17.81 -5.81
N LEU A 36 21.60 -19.06 -5.83
CA LEU A 36 20.20 -19.37 -5.52
C LEU A 36 19.74 -18.83 -4.15
N PRO A 37 20.50 -18.94 -3.04
CA PRO A 37 20.06 -18.39 -1.77
C PRO A 37 19.87 -16.86 -1.82
N VAL A 38 20.77 -16.15 -2.50
CA VAL A 38 20.65 -14.69 -2.70
C VAL A 38 19.45 -14.36 -3.56
N LEU A 39 19.27 -15.08 -4.69
CA LEU A 39 18.17 -14.85 -5.63
C LEU A 39 16.80 -15.08 -5.00
N TYR A 40 16.64 -16.13 -4.19
CA TYR A 40 15.34 -16.50 -3.64
C TYR A 40 15.01 -15.83 -2.30
N PHE A 41 16.02 -15.46 -1.51
CA PHE A 41 15.78 -14.92 -0.17
C PHE A 41 16.16 -13.43 -0.01
N LEU A 42 17.23 -12.97 -0.66
CA LEU A 42 17.62 -11.56 -0.54
C LEU A 42 16.93 -10.67 -1.59
N LEU A 43 16.99 -11.03 -2.86
CA LEU A 43 16.44 -10.20 -3.94
C LEU A 43 14.93 -9.94 -3.81
N PRO A 44 14.07 -10.87 -3.36
CA PRO A 44 12.66 -10.59 -3.15
C PRO A 44 12.37 -9.41 -2.23
N ASN A 45 13.24 -9.18 -1.25
CA ASN A 45 13.10 -8.01 -0.36
C ASN A 45 13.26 -6.68 -1.11
N PHE A 46 14.04 -6.63 -2.19
CA PHE A 46 14.22 -5.42 -2.97
C PHE A 46 13.07 -5.20 -3.95
N TYR A 47 12.79 -6.15 -4.84
CA TYR A 47 11.74 -5.97 -5.85
C TYR A 47 10.33 -6.06 -5.26
N GLY A 48 10.09 -6.94 -4.29
CA GLY A 48 8.78 -7.10 -3.65
C GLY A 48 8.41 -5.88 -2.80
N ILE A 49 9.34 -5.34 -2.02
CA ILE A 49 9.11 -4.11 -1.24
C ILE A 49 8.87 -2.93 -2.17
N THR A 50 9.62 -2.82 -3.26
CA THR A 50 9.46 -1.72 -4.22
C THR A 50 8.08 -1.74 -4.85
N LEU A 51 7.62 -2.90 -5.33
CA LEU A 51 6.26 -3.05 -5.85
C LEU A 51 5.19 -2.76 -4.80
N LYS A 52 5.35 -3.32 -3.60
CA LYS A 52 4.41 -3.06 -2.49
C LYS A 52 4.33 -1.57 -2.16
N ARG A 53 5.44 -0.85 -2.14
CA ARG A 53 5.45 0.60 -1.88
C ARG A 53 4.80 1.37 -3.03
N LEU A 54 5.11 0.99 -4.27
CA LEU A 54 4.55 1.63 -5.45
C LEU A 54 3.01 1.56 -5.46
N PHE A 55 2.44 0.41 -5.14
CA PHE A 55 1.00 0.26 -5.03
C PHE A 55 0.44 0.85 -3.72
N GLY A 56 1.09 0.59 -2.59
CA GLY A 56 0.62 1.01 -1.27
C GLY A 56 0.55 2.54 -1.10
N LEU A 57 1.50 3.29 -1.68
CA LEU A 57 1.44 4.74 -1.67
C LEU A 57 0.19 5.30 -2.36
N THR A 58 -0.38 4.59 -3.33
CA THR A 58 -1.60 5.06 -4.00
C THR A 58 -2.83 5.01 -3.10
N GLN A 59 -2.80 4.20 -2.05
CA GLN A 59 -3.98 3.90 -1.25
C GLN A 59 -4.41 5.07 -0.35
N HIS A 60 -3.48 5.75 0.31
CA HIS A 60 -3.76 6.76 1.34
C HIS A 60 -3.14 8.13 1.07
N THR A 61 -2.11 8.19 0.21
CA THR A 61 -1.30 9.41 0.08
C THR A 61 -2.13 10.62 -0.38
N GLY A 62 -2.01 11.71 0.37
CA GLY A 62 -2.65 12.99 0.07
C GLY A 62 -4.12 13.08 0.46
N LEU A 63 -4.70 12.04 1.01
CA LEU A 63 -6.08 11.97 1.49
C LEU A 63 -6.17 12.34 2.98
N LYS A 64 -7.39 12.46 3.49
CA LYS A 64 -7.66 12.77 4.90
C LYS A 64 -7.23 11.63 5.82
N ASP A 65 -6.70 11.99 6.98
CA ASP A 65 -6.36 11.03 8.03
C ASP A 65 -7.42 11.01 9.15
N ASN A 66 -7.46 9.91 9.89
CA ASN A 66 -8.24 9.75 11.12
C ASN A 66 -9.74 10.05 10.99
N ILE A 67 -10.36 9.74 9.86
CA ILE A 67 -11.80 9.89 9.66
C ILE A 67 -12.49 8.53 9.58
N LYS A 68 -13.76 8.48 10.03
CA LYS A 68 -14.54 7.24 10.07
C LYS A 68 -14.96 6.76 8.68
N ASP A 69 -15.21 7.69 7.77
CA ASP A 69 -15.64 7.35 6.41
C ASP A 69 -14.42 7.15 5.50
N HIS A 70 -14.10 5.89 5.26
CA HIS A 70 -12.95 5.49 4.48
C HIS A 70 -12.98 5.94 3.01
N ARG A 71 -14.12 6.39 2.50
CA ARG A 71 -14.24 6.95 1.15
C ARG A 71 -13.45 8.25 0.97
N TYR A 72 -13.15 8.96 2.08
CA TYR A 72 -12.34 10.18 2.08
C TYR A 72 -10.87 9.94 2.43
N SER A 73 -10.54 8.78 3.03
CA SER A 73 -9.20 8.47 3.54
C SER A 73 -8.46 7.41 2.74
N THR A 74 -9.15 6.74 1.81
CA THR A 74 -8.57 5.69 0.98
C THR A 74 -8.95 5.85 -0.49
N ARG A 75 -8.23 5.16 -1.36
CA ARG A 75 -8.42 5.25 -2.82
C ARG A 75 -8.51 3.87 -3.43
N THR A 76 -9.53 3.67 -4.27
CA THR A 76 -9.64 2.51 -5.15
C THR A 76 -9.12 2.85 -6.54
N MET A 77 -8.40 1.92 -7.18
CA MET A 77 -7.93 2.05 -8.55
C MET A 77 -8.14 0.74 -9.31
N HIS A 78 -8.26 0.80 -10.64
CA HIS A 78 -8.35 -0.39 -11.47
C HIS A 78 -6.99 -0.75 -12.03
N LEU A 79 -6.52 -1.97 -11.74
CA LEU A 79 -5.29 -2.54 -12.30
C LEU A 79 -5.63 -3.52 -13.44
N ASN A 80 -4.62 -3.85 -14.26
CA ASN A 80 -4.77 -4.98 -15.16
C ASN A 80 -4.81 -6.31 -14.38
N PRO A 81 -5.34 -7.39 -14.95
CA PRO A 81 -5.55 -8.66 -14.24
C PRO A 81 -4.27 -9.24 -13.61
N ILE A 82 -3.11 -9.06 -14.25
CA ILE A 82 -1.83 -9.58 -13.75
C ILE A 82 -1.42 -8.84 -12.47
N PHE A 83 -1.42 -7.50 -12.50
CA PHE A 83 -1.07 -6.72 -11.32
C PHE A 83 -2.13 -6.81 -10.22
N SER A 84 -3.42 -6.91 -10.56
CA SER A 84 -4.50 -7.16 -9.62
C SER A 84 -4.28 -8.48 -8.87
N PHE A 85 -3.95 -9.56 -9.59
CA PHE A 85 -3.62 -10.84 -9.00
C PHE A 85 -2.38 -10.76 -8.10
N LEU A 86 -1.27 -10.17 -8.57
CA LEU A 86 -0.03 -10.02 -7.80
C LEU A 86 -0.20 -9.14 -6.56
N TYR A 87 -1.14 -8.21 -6.60
CA TYR A 87 -1.44 -7.30 -5.50
C TYR A 87 -2.60 -7.79 -4.62
N TRP A 88 -3.07 -9.03 -4.81
CA TRP A 88 -4.16 -9.64 -4.04
C TRP A 88 -5.45 -8.84 -4.10
N GLN A 89 -5.71 -8.16 -5.21
CA GLN A 89 -6.90 -7.30 -5.41
C GLN A 89 -7.03 -6.18 -4.37
N MET A 90 -5.91 -5.82 -3.73
CA MET A 90 -5.85 -4.74 -2.72
C MET A 90 -5.94 -3.33 -3.34
N GLU A 91 -6.06 -3.22 -4.65
CA GLU A 91 -6.43 -1.99 -5.36
C GLU A 91 -7.86 -1.54 -5.05
N TYR A 92 -8.74 -2.43 -4.61
CA TYR A 92 -10.09 -2.13 -4.09
C TYR A 92 -10.02 -1.74 -2.61
N HIS A 93 -9.25 -0.70 -2.31
CA HIS A 93 -8.83 -0.42 -0.94
C HIS A 93 -9.92 0.26 -0.09
N ILE A 94 -10.80 1.04 -0.70
CA ILE A 94 -11.97 1.61 -0.01
C ILE A 94 -12.86 0.47 0.48
N GLU A 95 -13.17 -0.47 -0.40
CA GLU A 95 -14.01 -1.64 -0.12
C GLU A 95 -13.39 -2.51 0.98
N HIS A 96 -12.07 -2.70 0.92
CA HIS A 96 -11.34 -3.45 1.94
C HIS A 96 -11.45 -2.80 3.32
N HIS A 97 -11.32 -1.47 3.43
CA HIS A 97 -11.47 -0.77 4.70
C HIS A 97 -12.90 -0.73 5.21
N MET A 98 -13.89 -0.62 4.33
CA MET A 98 -15.30 -0.60 4.72
C MET A 98 -15.82 -1.99 5.11
N PHE A 99 -15.27 -3.05 4.49
CA PHE A 99 -15.71 -4.43 4.68
C PHE A 99 -14.52 -5.36 4.91
N PRO A 100 -13.79 -5.23 6.02
CA PRO A 100 -12.49 -5.90 6.24
C PRO A 100 -12.60 -7.43 6.35
N THR A 101 -13.79 -7.95 6.58
CA THR A 101 -14.05 -9.41 6.65
C THR A 101 -14.24 -10.05 5.27
N VAL A 102 -14.40 -9.25 4.21
CA VAL A 102 -14.55 -9.78 2.86
C VAL A 102 -13.17 -10.22 2.32
N PRO A 103 -13.03 -11.50 1.91
CA PRO A 103 -11.78 -11.98 1.33
C PRO A 103 -11.39 -11.21 0.07
N SER A 104 -10.09 -11.01 -0.14
CA SER A 104 -9.56 -10.18 -1.23
C SER A 104 -10.09 -10.57 -2.62
N HIS A 105 -10.22 -11.87 -2.90
CA HIS A 105 -10.75 -12.38 -4.18
C HIS A 105 -12.23 -12.04 -4.44
N ASN A 106 -12.97 -11.57 -3.44
CA ASN A 106 -14.35 -11.11 -3.57
C ASN A 106 -14.48 -9.57 -3.62
N LEU A 107 -13.39 -8.82 -3.41
CA LEU A 107 -13.42 -7.36 -3.47
C LEU A 107 -13.89 -6.81 -4.82
N PRO A 108 -13.54 -7.40 -5.99
CA PRO A 108 -14.08 -6.95 -7.27
C PRO A 108 -15.60 -7.10 -7.37
N LYS A 109 -16.16 -8.18 -6.80
CA LYS A 109 -17.62 -8.39 -6.78
C LYS A 109 -18.29 -7.39 -5.84
N LEU A 110 -17.71 -7.17 -4.65
CA LEU A 110 -18.18 -6.16 -3.71
C LEU A 110 -18.18 -4.77 -4.36
N HIS A 111 -17.11 -4.39 -5.04
CA HIS A 111 -17.03 -3.12 -5.75
C HIS A 111 -18.20 -2.91 -6.72
N GLN A 112 -18.57 -3.93 -7.50
CA GLN A 112 -19.70 -3.82 -8.42
C GLN A 112 -21.04 -3.53 -7.71
N LEU A 113 -21.20 -3.98 -6.47
CA LEU A 113 -22.41 -3.74 -5.67
C LEU A 113 -22.45 -2.35 -5.06
N VAL A 114 -21.30 -1.77 -4.74
CA VAL A 114 -21.20 -0.51 -3.98
C VAL A 114 -20.65 0.65 -4.78
N LYS A 115 -20.22 0.45 -6.03
CA LYS A 115 -19.52 1.45 -6.87
C LYS A 115 -20.24 2.80 -6.98
N ASP A 116 -21.57 2.77 -6.99
CA ASP A 116 -22.38 3.99 -7.14
C ASP A 116 -22.34 4.86 -5.87
N GLN A 117 -21.88 4.31 -4.75
CA GLN A 117 -21.68 5.01 -3.48
C GLN A 117 -20.21 5.38 -3.24
N MET A 118 -19.30 4.98 -4.14
CA MET A 118 -17.86 5.17 -3.99
C MET A 118 -17.36 6.34 -4.85
N PRO A 119 -16.28 7.01 -4.43
CA PRO A 119 -15.56 7.89 -5.32
C PRO A 119 -15.13 7.17 -6.59
N PRO A 120 -15.03 7.87 -7.73
CA PRO A 120 -14.59 7.25 -8.98
C PRO A 120 -13.21 6.61 -8.84
N ALA A 121 -13.13 5.30 -9.16
CA ALA A 121 -11.87 4.57 -9.12
C ALA A 121 -10.86 5.14 -10.14
N LYS A 122 -9.58 5.20 -9.76
CA LYS A 122 -8.52 5.72 -10.65
C LYS A 122 -8.12 4.67 -11.69
N LYS A 123 -7.80 5.12 -12.90
CA LYS A 123 -7.36 4.24 -13.99
C LYS A 123 -5.87 3.91 -13.82
N GLY A 124 -5.60 2.78 -13.19
CA GLY A 124 -4.24 2.27 -12.97
C GLY A 124 -3.37 3.14 -12.07
N LEU A 125 -2.11 2.78 -11.96
CA LEU A 125 -1.11 3.54 -11.21
C LEU A 125 -0.96 4.98 -11.73
N TRP A 126 -0.95 5.15 -13.06
CA TRP A 126 -0.79 6.46 -13.65
C TRP A 126 -1.92 7.43 -13.26
N GLY A 127 -3.17 6.94 -13.29
CA GLY A 127 -4.32 7.72 -12.84
C GLY A 127 -4.27 8.08 -11.36
N ALA A 128 -3.73 7.21 -10.51
CA ALA A 128 -3.53 7.50 -9.10
C ALA A 128 -2.39 8.52 -8.88
N TYR A 129 -1.23 8.31 -9.50
CA TYR A 129 -0.07 9.19 -9.33
C TYR A 129 -0.24 10.57 -9.96
N SER A 130 -1.02 10.71 -11.03
CA SER A 130 -1.36 12.02 -11.60
C SER A 130 -2.13 12.92 -10.63
N GLU A 131 -2.82 12.35 -9.66
CA GLU A 131 -3.47 13.07 -8.57
C GLU A 131 -2.54 13.25 -7.35
N ILE A 132 -1.77 12.21 -7.02
CA ILE A 132 -0.91 12.19 -5.84
C ILE A 132 0.24 13.20 -5.96
N ILE A 133 0.93 13.23 -7.09
CA ILE A 133 2.11 14.08 -7.27
C ILE A 133 1.79 15.57 -7.09
N PRO A 134 0.76 16.13 -7.75
CA PRO A 134 0.37 17.53 -7.50
C PRO A 134 -0.08 17.77 -6.06
N THR A 135 -0.74 16.79 -5.44
CA THR A 135 -1.19 16.89 -4.05
C THR A 135 -0.01 16.99 -3.09
N ILE A 136 1.01 16.13 -3.23
CA ILE A 136 2.23 16.18 -2.41
C ILE A 136 2.96 17.52 -2.60
N LEU A 137 3.04 18.03 -3.82
CA LEU A 137 3.68 19.33 -4.10
C LEU A 137 2.93 20.49 -3.43
N LYS A 138 1.59 20.41 -3.34
CA LYS A 138 0.79 21.39 -2.60
C LYS A 138 0.98 21.24 -1.08
N GLN A 139 1.02 20.01 -0.58
CA GLN A 139 1.28 19.71 0.85
C GLN A 139 2.68 20.15 1.27
N ALA A 140 3.69 20.06 0.41
CA ALA A 140 5.02 20.59 0.70
C ALA A 140 5.04 22.11 0.91
N LYS A 141 4.12 22.85 0.28
CA LYS A 141 3.96 24.30 0.45
C LYS A 141 2.97 24.67 1.56
N ASN A 142 1.95 23.84 1.74
CA ASN A 142 0.93 23.99 2.77
C ASN A 142 0.64 22.63 3.42
N PRO A 143 1.27 22.31 4.57
CA PRO A 143 1.08 21.03 5.26
C PRO A 143 -0.36 20.68 5.62
N SER A 144 -1.25 21.69 5.74
CA SER A 144 -2.67 21.50 6.04
C SER A 144 -3.51 21.20 4.79
N TYR A 145 -2.88 21.13 3.60
CA TYR A 145 -3.63 20.86 2.36
C TYR A 145 -4.08 19.38 2.34
N GLU A 146 -5.36 19.17 2.15
CA GLU A 146 -5.97 17.86 1.95
C GLU A 146 -6.67 17.81 0.59
N LEU A 147 -6.54 16.70 -0.10
CA LEU A 147 -7.26 16.48 -1.33
C LEU A 147 -8.76 16.31 -1.03
N GLN A 148 -9.58 17.12 -1.70
CA GLN A 148 -11.03 16.98 -1.62
C GLN A 148 -11.50 15.85 -2.54
N VAL A 149 -12.08 14.82 -1.93
CA VAL A 149 -12.65 13.67 -2.64
C VAL A 149 -14.14 13.90 -2.86
N ALA A 150 -14.59 13.84 -4.11
CA ALA A 150 -16.00 13.86 -4.44
C ALA A 150 -16.63 12.48 -4.14
N VAL A 151 -17.33 12.39 -3.04
CA VAL A 151 -18.10 11.19 -2.67
C VAL A 151 -19.55 11.41 -3.11
N PRO A 152 -20.18 10.45 -3.83
CA PRO A 152 -21.59 10.54 -4.17
C PRO A 152 -22.44 10.68 -2.91
N SER A 153 -23.33 11.67 -2.88
CA SER A 153 -24.31 11.80 -1.80
C SER A 153 -25.39 10.74 -1.99
N ASN A 154 -25.69 9.97 -0.95
CA ASN A 154 -26.88 9.13 -0.94
C ASN A 154 -28.12 10.03 -0.92
N ASN A 155 -28.62 10.40 -2.09
CA ASN A 155 -29.94 11.02 -2.21
C ASN A 155 -31.03 9.93 -2.14
N ASN A 156 -30.97 9.09 -1.12
CA ASN A 156 -32.06 8.19 -0.74
C ASN A 156 -32.61 8.69 0.61
N GLY A 157 -33.32 9.80 0.54
CA GLY A 157 -34.24 10.27 1.54
C GLY A 157 -35.66 10.08 1.02
#